data_efaed505deace471efdf059eb142108f
#
_entry.id   efaed505deace471efdf059eb142108f
#
_cell.length_a   1.000
_cell.length_b   1.000
_cell.length_c   1.000
_cell.angle_alpha   90.00
_cell.angle_beta   90.00
_cell.angle_gamma   90.00
#
_symmetry.space_group_name_H-M   'P 1'
#
loop_
_entity.id
_entity.type
_entity.pdbx_description
1 polymer ?
#
loop_
_entity_poly.entity_id
_entity_poly.type
_entity_poly.pdbx_seq_one_letter_code
_entity_poly.pdbx_strand_id
1 'polypeptide(L)'
;MNRYHLSFLPLLLLLAGQPSTWTNLYNGKDLTGWDSWLAPEADSNGRRLSDEPIGLDRDPHHVFTIVEDGGEKVIRISGEDVGGIISRGEYGDYHLQVLFKWGSRTWGQKKGKKKDSGLLYHSVGAYGADFGAWMRSHEFQVQQGDCGDYWGCAGGAADIPAKKISDSDYVYDPAGTLYTFRADSRVGRHCIKSSDAEKPTGEWNTLDLYCHGDTSVQVVNGRLMMVLYHLSQVVNGKLQPLTRGRIQLQSEGAEVFYKGIRLQPIDRIPANLLKTGKPA
;
A
#
# COMPACT_ATOMS: atom_id res chain seq x y z
N MET A 1 -2.33 8.88 73.60
CA MET A 1 -2.94 8.14 72.45
C MET A 1 -2.49 8.84 71.17
N ASN A 2 -1.40 8.38 70.55
CA ASN A 2 -0.88 8.96 69.31
C ASN A 2 -1.38 8.13 68.14
N ARG A 3 -2.18 8.74 67.23
CA ARG A 3 -2.64 8.13 66.01
C ARG A 3 -1.63 8.48 64.90
N TYR A 4 -0.93 7.46 64.38
CA TYR A 4 -0.10 7.58 63.19
C TYR A 4 -1.00 7.41 61.93
N HIS A 5 -1.12 8.49 61.13
CA HIS A 5 -1.70 8.41 59.78
C HIS A 5 -0.66 7.91 58.80
N LEU A 6 -0.82 6.68 58.31
CA LEU A 6 -0.08 6.18 57.13
C LEU A 6 -0.72 6.77 55.86
N SER A 7 0.01 7.66 55.20
CA SER A 7 -0.34 8.13 53.86
C SER A 7 0.17 7.12 52.82
N PHE A 8 -0.73 6.44 52.16
CA PHE A 8 -0.41 5.64 50.96
C PHE A 8 -0.26 6.57 49.76
N LEU A 9 0.96 6.69 49.24
CA LEU A 9 1.23 7.31 47.95
C LEU A 9 1.00 6.26 46.85
N PRO A 10 0.12 6.48 45.83
CA PRO A 10 -0.01 5.52 44.73
C PRO A 10 1.24 5.62 43.86
N LEU A 11 1.95 4.50 43.72
CA LEU A 11 3.05 4.31 42.78
C LEU A 11 2.47 4.29 41.37
N LEU A 12 2.57 5.40 40.63
CA LEU A 12 2.23 5.45 39.22
C LEU A 12 3.32 4.70 38.46
N LEU A 13 3.09 3.44 38.09
CA LEU A 13 3.92 2.72 37.13
C LEU A 13 3.72 3.37 35.74
N LEU A 14 4.66 4.22 35.36
CA LEU A 14 4.84 4.60 33.96
C LEU A 14 5.28 3.34 33.19
N LEU A 15 4.35 2.72 32.48
CA LEU A 15 4.65 1.74 31.45
C LEU A 15 5.40 2.48 30.32
N ALA A 16 6.72 2.53 30.43
CA ALA A 16 7.57 2.92 29.30
C ALA A 16 7.36 1.88 28.19
N GLY A 17 6.66 2.26 27.13
CA GLY A 17 6.51 1.42 25.95
C GLY A 17 7.89 0.99 25.46
N GLN A 18 8.07 -0.31 25.20
CA GLN A 18 9.30 -0.83 24.59
C GLN A 18 9.51 -0.10 23.26
N PRO A 19 10.74 0.34 22.94
CA PRO A 19 11.00 0.95 21.65
C PRO A 19 10.61 -0.05 20.57
N SER A 20 9.67 0.34 19.68
CA SER A 20 9.24 -0.51 18.58
C SER A 20 10.41 -0.73 17.62
N THR A 21 10.82 -1.98 17.46
CA THR A 21 11.93 -2.32 16.57
C THR A 21 11.40 -2.58 15.16
N TRP A 22 12.11 -2.05 14.16
CA TRP A 22 11.83 -2.33 12.77
C TRP A 22 12.10 -3.81 12.45
N THR A 23 11.15 -4.45 11.78
CA THR A 23 11.29 -5.78 11.19
C THR A 23 11.42 -5.64 9.69
N ASN A 24 12.48 -6.19 9.10
CA ASN A 24 12.65 -6.22 7.66
C ASN A 24 11.75 -7.32 7.07
N LEU A 25 10.86 -6.96 6.15
CA LEU A 25 10.03 -7.90 5.38
C LEU A 25 10.79 -8.46 4.17
N TYR A 26 11.78 -7.74 3.67
CA TYR A 26 12.75 -8.22 2.69
C TYR A 26 14.11 -8.44 3.36
N ASN A 27 14.65 -9.64 3.20
CA ASN A 27 15.86 -10.10 3.90
C ASN A 27 17.18 -9.65 3.25
N GLY A 28 17.12 -8.94 2.11
CA GLY A 28 18.30 -8.50 1.35
C GLY A 28 19.00 -9.61 0.55
N LYS A 29 18.37 -10.79 0.39
CA LYS A 29 18.99 -11.94 -0.31
C LYS A 29 18.10 -12.53 -1.38
N ASP A 30 16.85 -12.85 -1.01
CA ASP A 30 15.88 -13.58 -1.81
C ASP A 30 14.45 -13.21 -1.41
N LEU A 31 13.45 -13.85 -2.03
CA LEU A 31 12.03 -13.64 -1.74
C LEU A 31 11.50 -14.56 -0.63
N THR A 32 12.33 -15.11 0.25
CA THR A 32 11.87 -15.85 1.42
C THR A 32 10.92 -14.99 2.25
N GLY A 33 9.73 -15.54 2.56
CA GLY A 33 8.67 -14.81 3.27
C GLY A 33 7.65 -14.15 2.33
N TRP A 34 7.82 -14.29 1.02
CA TRP A 34 6.90 -13.83 -0.01
C TRP A 34 6.41 -15.00 -0.86
N ASP A 35 5.15 -14.95 -1.26
CA ASP A 35 4.57 -15.74 -2.34
C ASP A 35 4.58 -14.87 -3.60
N SER A 36 4.52 -15.47 -4.80
CA SER A 36 4.26 -14.76 -6.03
C SER A 36 2.95 -15.22 -6.66
N TRP A 37 2.25 -14.30 -7.32
CA TRP A 37 1.07 -14.63 -8.12
C TRP A 37 1.13 -13.88 -9.43
N LEU A 38 0.93 -14.59 -10.53
CA LEU A 38 0.84 -14.01 -11.86
C LEU A 38 -0.51 -14.35 -12.50
N ALA A 39 -1.15 -13.33 -13.07
CA ALA A 39 -2.40 -13.42 -13.82
C ALA A 39 -2.23 -14.28 -15.07
N PRO A 40 -3.32 -14.53 -15.85
CA PRO A 40 -3.20 -15.15 -17.16
C PRO A 40 -2.23 -14.41 -18.06
N GLU A 41 -1.41 -15.19 -18.78
CA GLU A 41 -0.45 -14.66 -19.75
C GLU A 41 -1.14 -13.76 -20.78
N ALA A 42 -0.48 -12.69 -21.18
CA ALA A 42 -0.95 -11.74 -22.18
C ALA A 42 0.09 -11.50 -23.27
N ASP A 43 -0.38 -11.20 -24.49
CA ASP A 43 0.50 -10.81 -25.59
C ASP A 43 1.08 -9.40 -25.39
N SER A 44 1.96 -8.98 -26.30
CA SER A 44 2.60 -7.66 -26.26
C SER A 44 1.64 -6.47 -26.33
N ASN A 45 0.36 -6.70 -26.66
CA ASN A 45 -0.70 -5.70 -26.67
C ASN A 45 -1.57 -5.76 -25.40
N GLY A 46 -1.26 -6.69 -24.48
CA GLY A 46 -2.01 -6.90 -23.25
C GLY A 46 -3.30 -7.72 -23.42
N ARG A 47 -3.47 -8.41 -24.55
CA ARG A 47 -4.59 -9.34 -24.75
C ARG A 47 -4.26 -10.67 -24.09
N ARG A 48 -5.15 -11.16 -23.22
CA ARG A 48 -4.99 -12.46 -22.57
C ARG A 48 -4.89 -13.58 -23.61
N LEU A 49 -3.92 -14.47 -23.43
CA LEU A 49 -3.70 -15.67 -24.26
C LEU A 49 -4.43 -16.89 -23.68
N SER A 50 -4.81 -16.85 -22.40
CA SER A 50 -5.50 -17.91 -21.66
C SER A 50 -6.37 -17.29 -20.57
N ASP A 51 -7.39 -18.03 -20.12
CA ASP A 51 -8.17 -17.69 -18.92
C ASP A 51 -7.50 -18.23 -17.63
N GLU A 52 -6.59 -19.21 -17.79
CA GLU A 52 -5.87 -19.81 -16.67
C GLU A 52 -4.70 -18.91 -16.23
N PRO A 53 -4.57 -18.59 -14.93
CA PRO A 53 -3.44 -17.82 -14.44
C PRO A 53 -2.15 -18.63 -14.56
N ILE A 54 -1.02 -17.91 -14.75
CA ILE A 54 0.30 -18.50 -14.54
C ILE A 54 0.36 -19.11 -13.12
N GLY A 55 -0.13 -18.37 -12.14
CA GLY A 55 -0.52 -18.90 -10.83
C GLY A 55 0.49 -18.66 -9.72
N LEU A 56 0.25 -19.37 -8.61
CA LEU A 56 0.99 -19.22 -7.36
C LEU A 56 2.40 -19.80 -7.47
N ASP A 57 3.41 -19.03 -7.07
CA ASP A 57 4.83 -19.38 -7.05
C ASP A 57 5.36 -19.90 -8.40
N ARG A 58 4.75 -19.46 -9.48
CA ARG A 58 5.17 -19.74 -10.85
C ARG A 58 5.58 -18.43 -11.52
N ASP A 59 6.84 -18.38 -11.97
CA ASP A 59 7.42 -17.19 -12.60
C ASP A 59 8.32 -17.59 -13.78
N PRO A 60 7.73 -18.08 -14.88
CA PRO A 60 8.47 -18.58 -16.04
C PRO A 60 9.27 -17.48 -16.76
N HIS A 61 8.87 -16.22 -16.65
CA HIS A 61 9.50 -15.09 -17.31
C HIS A 61 10.43 -14.28 -16.39
N HIS A 62 10.68 -14.77 -15.17
CA HIS A 62 11.54 -14.08 -14.20
C HIS A 62 11.12 -12.64 -13.93
N VAL A 63 9.81 -12.45 -13.70
CA VAL A 63 9.21 -11.17 -13.38
C VAL A 63 9.75 -10.64 -12.05
N PHE A 64 9.95 -11.54 -11.09
CA PHE A 64 10.42 -11.22 -9.75
C PHE A 64 11.85 -11.73 -9.55
N THR A 65 12.82 -10.83 -9.59
CA THR A 65 14.25 -11.18 -9.45
C THR A 65 14.94 -10.33 -8.42
N ILE A 66 16.06 -10.82 -7.91
CA ILE A 66 16.95 -10.04 -7.06
C ILE A 66 18.13 -9.61 -7.90
N VAL A 67 18.36 -8.31 -7.93
CA VAL A 67 19.49 -7.71 -8.68
C VAL A 67 20.32 -6.82 -7.76
N GLU A 68 21.52 -6.46 -8.22
CA GLU A 68 22.39 -5.53 -7.52
C GLU A 68 22.17 -4.10 -8.05
N ASP A 69 21.96 -3.14 -7.14
CA ASP A 69 21.82 -1.73 -7.45
C ASP A 69 22.57 -0.90 -6.41
N GLY A 70 23.63 -0.23 -6.84
CA GLY A 70 24.46 0.59 -5.95
C GLY A 70 25.15 -0.18 -4.80
N GLY A 71 25.48 -1.45 -5.00
CA GLY A 71 26.09 -2.31 -3.98
C GLY A 71 25.11 -2.97 -3.00
N GLU A 72 23.81 -2.79 -3.23
CA GLU A 72 22.74 -3.43 -2.44
C GLU A 72 21.91 -4.38 -3.31
N LYS A 73 21.47 -5.50 -2.73
CA LYS A 73 20.52 -6.40 -3.38
C LYS A 73 19.11 -5.85 -3.23
N VAL A 74 18.45 -5.65 -4.36
CA VAL A 74 17.09 -5.09 -4.45
C VAL A 74 16.17 -6.05 -5.18
N ILE A 75 14.87 -6.00 -4.88
CA ILE A 75 13.85 -6.70 -5.64
C ILE A 75 13.64 -5.93 -6.93
N ARG A 76 13.78 -6.61 -8.08
CA ARG A 76 13.37 -6.11 -9.38
C ARG A 76 12.08 -6.79 -9.80
N ILE A 77 11.07 -6.02 -10.09
CA ILE A 77 9.84 -6.46 -10.74
C ILE A 77 9.92 -5.98 -12.18
N SER A 78 9.93 -6.90 -13.15
CA SER A 78 10.08 -6.52 -14.57
C SER A 78 8.86 -5.79 -15.11
N GLY A 79 7.66 -6.12 -14.61
CA GLY A 79 6.39 -5.63 -15.11
C GLY A 79 5.87 -6.38 -16.35
N GLU A 80 6.57 -7.40 -16.83
CA GLU A 80 6.22 -8.11 -18.07
C GLU A 80 4.89 -8.84 -17.96
N ASP A 81 4.69 -9.60 -16.90
CA ASP A 81 3.40 -10.21 -16.56
C ASP A 81 2.75 -9.46 -15.39
N VAL A 82 1.41 -9.40 -15.43
CA VAL A 82 0.63 -8.72 -14.40
C VAL A 82 0.42 -9.62 -13.20
N GLY A 83 0.62 -9.07 -12.00
CA GLY A 83 0.49 -9.82 -10.75
C GLY A 83 1.20 -9.14 -9.59
N GLY A 84 1.87 -9.90 -8.73
CA GLY A 84 2.62 -9.31 -7.62
C GLY A 84 3.32 -10.34 -6.74
N ILE A 85 4.19 -9.83 -5.86
CA ILE A 85 4.67 -10.58 -4.70
C ILE A 85 3.85 -10.21 -3.48
N ILE A 86 3.58 -11.20 -2.64
CA ILE A 86 2.64 -11.10 -1.53
C ILE A 86 3.33 -11.60 -0.25
N SER A 87 3.37 -10.81 0.81
CA SER A 87 3.93 -11.25 2.08
C SER A 87 3.15 -12.45 2.64
N ARG A 88 3.85 -13.45 3.20
CA ARG A 88 3.21 -14.58 3.91
C ARG A 88 2.62 -14.12 5.24
N GLY A 89 3.23 -13.12 5.87
CA GLY A 89 2.73 -12.53 7.10
C GLY A 89 1.55 -11.59 6.86
N GLU A 90 0.69 -11.47 7.88
CA GLU A 90 -0.42 -10.53 7.94
C GLU A 90 -0.17 -9.49 9.02
N TYR A 91 -0.47 -8.23 8.72
CA TYR A 91 -0.15 -7.08 9.56
C TYR A 91 -1.39 -6.20 9.76
N GLY A 92 -1.51 -5.61 10.94
CA GLY A 92 -2.63 -4.72 11.34
C GLY A 92 -2.13 -3.31 11.67
N ASP A 93 -1.84 -3.06 12.95
CA ASP A 93 -1.39 -1.73 13.41
C ASP A 93 0.12 -1.57 13.21
N TYR A 94 0.52 -0.78 12.21
CA TYR A 94 1.94 -0.65 11.84
C TYR A 94 2.27 0.67 11.13
N HIS A 95 3.56 1.00 11.15
CA HIS A 95 4.22 1.87 10.19
C HIS A 95 5.05 0.99 9.26
N LEU A 96 4.69 0.96 7.99
CA LEU A 96 5.43 0.29 6.91
C LEU A 96 6.19 1.33 6.12
N GLN A 97 7.47 1.08 5.86
CA GLN A 97 8.28 1.87 4.95
C GLN A 97 8.75 1.00 3.79
N VAL A 98 8.62 1.53 2.57
CA VAL A 98 9.05 0.88 1.33
C VAL A 98 9.76 1.91 0.47
N LEU A 99 10.92 1.56 -0.08
CA LEU A 99 11.59 2.38 -1.08
C LEU A 99 11.35 1.77 -2.46
N PHE A 100 10.95 2.60 -3.42
CA PHE A 100 10.83 2.20 -4.82
C PHE A 100 11.62 3.11 -5.75
N LYS A 101 12.00 2.57 -6.90
CA LYS A 101 12.66 3.30 -8.00
C LYS A 101 12.18 2.76 -9.34
N TRP A 102 11.78 3.65 -10.24
CA TRP A 102 11.41 3.25 -11.59
C TRP A 102 12.63 2.81 -12.40
N GLY A 103 12.47 1.68 -13.09
CA GLY A 103 13.35 1.27 -14.18
C GLY A 103 13.03 1.97 -15.50
N SER A 104 13.60 1.48 -16.58
CA SER A 104 13.45 2.08 -17.91
C SER A 104 12.38 1.41 -18.78
N ARG A 105 12.02 0.15 -18.48
CA ARG A 105 11.18 -0.69 -19.36
C ARG A 105 9.71 -0.55 -19.04
N THR A 106 8.88 -0.62 -20.08
CA THR A 106 7.43 -0.75 -19.98
C THR A 106 6.94 -1.83 -20.95
N TRP A 107 5.86 -2.53 -20.57
CA TRP A 107 5.35 -3.71 -21.26
C TRP A 107 3.85 -3.61 -21.59
N GLY A 108 3.39 -4.45 -22.49
CA GLY A 108 1.98 -4.61 -22.80
C GLY A 108 1.28 -3.28 -23.04
N GLN A 109 0.15 -3.09 -22.39
CA GLN A 109 -0.66 -1.86 -22.50
C GLN A 109 0.02 -0.61 -21.94
N LYS A 110 1.06 -0.75 -21.10
CA LYS A 110 1.83 0.38 -20.52
C LYS A 110 3.04 0.76 -21.37
N LYS A 111 3.30 0.05 -22.49
CA LYS A 111 4.43 0.36 -23.38
C LYS A 111 4.40 1.82 -23.84
N GLY A 112 5.44 2.58 -23.47
CA GLY A 112 5.57 4.01 -23.77
C GLY A 112 4.58 4.93 -23.03
N LYS A 113 3.89 4.43 -22.00
CA LYS A 113 2.97 5.20 -21.17
C LYS A 113 3.54 5.39 -19.75
N LYS A 114 2.73 5.99 -18.86
CA LYS A 114 3.02 6.08 -17.42
C LYS A 114 3.37 4.70 -16.88
N LYS A 115 4.45 4.61 -16.13
CA LYS A 115 4.85 3.41 -15.41
C LYS A 115 3.87 3.14 -14.29
N ASP A 116 3.58 1.86 -14.03
CA ASP A 116 2.56 1.44 -13.09
C ASP A 116 3.02 0.29 -12.20
N SER A 117 2.70 0.38 -10.96
CA SER A 117 2.87 -0.57 -9.89
C SER A 117 2.00 -0.12 -8.70
N GLY A 118 2.01 -0.84 -7.57
CA GLY A 118 1.24 -0.48 -6.37
C GLY A 118 1.78 -1.15 -5.12
N LEU A 119 1.56 -0.49 -3.98
CA LEU A 119 1.70 -1.05 -2.65
C LEU A 119 0.31 -1.35 -2.12
N LEU A 120 -0.09 -2.63 -2.15
CA LEU A 120 -1.39 -3.06 -1.64
C LEU A 120 -1.25 -3.54 -0.20
N TYR A 121 -2.17 -3.12 0.65
CA TYR A 121 -2.15 -3.44 2.06
C TYR A 121 -3.48 -3.97 2.57
N HIS A 122 -3.44 -4.67 3.70
CA HIS A 122 -4.56 -5.43 4.25
C HIS A 122 -5.16 -6.40 3.21
N SER A 123 -4.29 -7.05 2.43
CA SER A 123 -4.70 -7.96 1.36
C SER A 123 -5.24 -9.27 1.94
N VAL A 124 -6.46 -9.66 1.52
CA VAL A 124 -7.18 -10.84 2.03
C VAL A 124 -7.87 -11.62 0.91
N GLY A 125 -8.23 -12.85 1.22
CA GLY A 125 -9.03 -13.70 0.33
C GLY A 125 -8.22 -14.38 -0.77
N ALA A 126 -8.83 -14.55 -1.93
CA ALA A 126 -8.22 -15.28 -3.04
C ALA A 126 -7.18 -14.44 -3.78
N TYR A 127 -6.13 -15.10 -4.25
CA TYR A 127 -5.24 -14.54 -5.26
C TYR A 127 -6.04 -14.22 -6.53
N GLY A 128 -5.69 -13.16 -7.22
CA GLY A 128 -6.33 -12.79 -8.48
C GLY A 128 -7.76 -12.28 -8.36
N ALA A 129 -8.24 -11.93 -7.16
CA ALA A 129 -9.60 -11.44 -6.95
C ALA A 129 -9.93 -10.14 -7.72
N ASP A 130 -8.93 -9.27 -7.93
CA ASP A 130 -9.04 -8.06 -8.75
C ASP A 130 -8.37 -8.30 -10.12
N PHE A 131 -9.14 -8.25 -11.19
CA PHE A 131 -8.70 -8.48 -12.59
C PHE A 131 -7.88 -9.76 -12.85
N GLY A 132 -7.94 -10.75 -11.97
CA GLY A 132 -7.14 -11.98 -12.06
C GLY A 132 -5.71 -11.81 -11.53
N ALA A 133 -5.34 -10.64 -11.07
CA ALA A 133 -3.96 -10.26 -10.72
C ALA A 133 -3.73 -10.08 -9.21
N TRP A 134 -4.63 -9.39 -8.51
CA TRP A 134 -4.38 -8.97 -7.14
C TRP A 134 -5.43 -9.49 -6.17
N MET A 135 -5.08 -9.53 -4.88
CA MET A 135 -6.04 -9.87 -3.81
C MET A 135 -6.92 -8.65 -3.50
N ARG A 136 -8.04 -8.89 -2.82
CA ARG A 136 -8.84 -7.82 -2.20
C ARG A 136 -7.98 -7.04 -1.22
N SER A 137 -7.97 -5.70 -1.35
CA SER A 137 -7.05 -4.84 -0.59
C SER A 137 -7.39 -3.37 -0.72
N HIS A 138 -6.66 -2.55 0.02
CA HIS A 138 -6.48 -1.13 -0.24
C HIS A 138 -5.17 -0.94 -1.00
N GLU A 139 -5.16 -0.06 -1.97
CA GLU A 139 -3.96 0.24 -2.74
C GLU A 139 -3.48 1.67 -2.47
N PHE A 140 -2.22 1.77 -2.10
CA PHE A 140 -1.41 2.96 -2.15
C PHE A 140 -0.72 2.96 -3.51
N GLN A 141 -1.29 3.70 -4.45
CA GLN A 141 -0.87 3.71 -5.85
C GLN A 141 0.60 4.11 -6.01
N VAL A 142 1.32 3.35 -6.82
CA VAL A 142 2.66 3.64 -7.30
C VAL A 142 2.58 3.72 -8.83
N GLN A 143 2.03 4.82 -9.35
CA GLN A 143 2.01 5.11 -10.77
C GLN A 143 2.71 6.43 -11.03
N GLN A 144 3.49 6.50 -12.10
CA GLN A 144 4.27 7.68 -12.47
C GLN A 144 3.38 8.93 -12.61
N GLY A 145 3.59 9.91 -11.74
CA GLY A 145 2.79 11.12 -11.64
C GLY A 145 1.51 10.97 -10.80
N ASP A 146 1.10 9.74 -10.47
CA ASP A 146 -0.10 9.47 -9.67
C ASP A 146 0.25 8.73 -8.35
N CYS A 147 1.54 8.68 -7.99
CA CYS A 147 2.02 8.05 -6.77
C CYS A 147 1.41 8.72 -5.54
N GLY A 148 0.65 7.95 -4.76
CA GLY A 148 -0.09 8.46 -3.61
C GLY A 148 -1.60 8.48 -3.76
N ASP A 149 -2.15 8.16 -4.92
CA ASP A 149 -3.58 7.95 -5.12
C ASP A 149 -4.06 6.73 -4.34
N TYR A 150 -5.37 6.64 -4.11
CA TYR A 150 -6.03 5.49 -3.51
C TYR A 150 -6.86 4.72 -4.53
N TRP A 151 -6.79 3.39 -4.49
CA TRP A 151 -7.71 2.48 -5.15
C TRP A 151 -8.24 1.42 -4.20
N GLY A 152 -9.53 1.13 -4.27
CA GLY A 152 -10.15 -0.02 -3.58
C GLY A 152 -10.15 -1.25 -4.48
N CYS A 153 -9.31 -2.26 -4.21
CA CYS A 153 -9.18 -3.47 -5.03
C CYS A 153 -10.17 -4.56 -4.60
N ALA A 154 -10.85 -5.20 -5.56
CA ALA A 154 -11.78 -6.33 -5.37
C ALA A 154 -12.81 -6.13 -4.24
N GLY A 155 -13.35 -4.92 -4.09
CA GLY A 155 -14.31 -4.58 -3.04
C GLY A 155 -13.69 -3.97 -1.79
N GLY A 156 -12.41 -3.60 -1.81
CA GLY A 156 -11.83 -2.69 -0.82
C GLY A 156 -12.56 -1.34 -0.84
N ALA A 157 -12.77 -0.74 0.32
CA ALA A 157 -13.47 0.52 0.46
C ALA A 157 -12.88 1.36 1.61
N ALA A 158 -12.90 2.68 1.46
CA ALA A 158 -12.47 3.61 2.49
C ALA A 158 -13.30 4.90 2.44
N ASP A 159 -13.44 5.56 3.57
CA ASP A 159 -13.99 6.90 3.64
C ASP A 159 -12.84 7.92 3.56
N ILE A 160 -12.91 8.81 2.56
CA ILE A 160 -11.85 9.79 2.31
C ILE A 160 -12.48 11.18 2.18
N PRO A 161 -11.99 12.17 2.94
CA PRO A 161 -12.42 13.56 2.74
C PRO A 161 -11.88 14.07 1.40
N ALA A 162 -12.76 14.49 0.51
CA ALA A 162 -12.39 14.84 -0.84
C ALA A 162 -13.23 15.98 -1.41
N LYS A 163 -12.69 16.62 -2.45
CA LYS A 163 -13.37 17.62 -3.25
C LYS A 163 -13.57 17.08 -4.66
N LYS A 164 -14.78 17.20 -5.17
CA LYS A 164 -15.10 16.88 -6.57
C LYS A 164 -14.44 17.90 -7.50
N ILE A 165 -13.70 17.45 -8.50
CA ILE A 165 -13.00 18.28 -9.48
C ILE A 165 -13.50 18.09 -10.91
N SER A 166 -14.14 16.94 -11.22
CA SER A 166 -14.84 16.67 -12.47
C SER A 166 -16.07 15.79 -12.21
N ASP A 167 -16.74 15.32 -13.26
CA ASP A 167 -17.90 14.42 -13.09
C ASP A 167 -17.54 13.09 -12.44
N SER A 168 -16.32 12.60 -12.69
CA SER A 168 -15.82 11.31 -12.19
C SER A 168 -14.68 11.44 -11.16
N ASP A 169 -14.04 12.62 -11.06
CA ASP A 169 -12.79 12.72 -10.34
C ASP A 169 -12.93 13.49 -9.02
N TYR A 170 -12.33 12.93 -8.00
CA TYR A 170 -12.27 13.46 -6.64
C TYR A 170 -10.83 13.52 -6.18
N VAL A 171 -10.41 14.66 -5.64
CA VAL A 171 -9.08 14.89 -5.08
C VAL A 171 -9.17 14.95 -3.56
N TYR A 172 -8.23 14.33 -2.87
CA TYR A 172 -8.13 14.42 -1.42
C TYR A 172 -8.05 15.88 -0.97
N ASP A 173 -8.95 16.26 -0.10
CA ASP A 173 -8.99 17.55 0.58
C ASP A 173 -9.38 17.31 2.03
N PRO A 174 -8.47 17.55 3.01
CA PRO A 174 -8.78 17.31 4.42
C PRO A 174 -9.97 18.11 4.96
N ALA A 175 -10.36 19.20 4.29
CA ALA A 175 -11.55 19.99 4.61
C ALA A 175 -12.76 19.61 3.73
N GLY A 176 -12.59 18.63 2.84
CA GLY A 176 -13.62 18.20 1.89
C GLY A 176 -14.73 17.37 2.53
N THR A 177 -15.70 17.02 1.70
CA THR A 177 -16.77 16.12 2.10
C THR A 177 -16.22 14.69 2.24
N LEU A 178 -16.64 13.99 3.29
CA LEU A 178 -16.29 12.58 3.48
C LEU A 178 -17.10 11.71 2.52
N TYR A 179 -16.43 11.02 1.59
CA TYR A 179 -17.04 10.10 0.63
C TYR A 179 -16.55 8.69 0.83
N THR A 180 -17.42 7.70 0.66
CA THR A 180 -17.04 6.27 0.63
C THR A 180 -16.62 5.89 -0.78
N PHE A 181 -15.31 5.68 -0.97
CA PHE A 181 -14.72 5.21 -2.23
C PHE A 181 -14.76 3.69 -2.30
N ARG A 182 -15.56 3.16 -3.23
CA ARG A 182 -15.69 1.73 -3.55
C ARG A 182 -16.27 1.58 -4.97
N ALA A 183 -16.07 0.41 -5.58
CA ALA A 183 -16.39 0.19 -6.99
C ALA A 183 -17.86 0.45 -7.36
N ASP A 184 -18.80 0.16 -6.46
CA ASP A 184 -20.24 0.32 -6.68
C ASP A 184 -20.82 1.62 -6.09
N SER A 185 -19.96 2.54 -5.62
CA SER A 185 -20.39 3.86 -5.18
C SER A 185 -20.44 4.85 -6.34
N ARG A 186 -21.20 5.95 -6.17
CA ARG A 186 -21.28 7.03 -7.16
C ARG A 186 -19.96 7.76 -7.38
N VAL A 187 -19.03 7.68 -6.43
CA VAL A 187 -17.70 8.32 -6.51
C VAL A 187 -16.64 7.36 -7.05
N GLY A 188 -17.00 6.08 -7.30
CA GLY A 188 -16.06 5.07 -7.74
C GLY A 188 -15.11 4.61 -6.64
N ARG A 189 -14.06 3.90 -7.03
CA ARG A 189 -13.08 3.29 -6.12
C ARG A 189 -11.74 4.02 -6.08
N HIS A 190 -11.61 5.17 -6.73
CA HIS A 190 -10.39 5.94 -6.91
C HIS A 190 -10.51 7.32 -6.30
N CYS A 191 -9.51 7.72 -5.51
CA CYS A 191 -9.35 9.08 -5.01
C CYS A 191 -7.94 9.58 -5.34
N ILE A 192 -7.86 10.76 -5.95
CA ILE A 192 -6.61 11.39 -6.36
C ILE A 192 -5.94 12.02 -5.12
N LYS A 193 -4.63 11.89 -5.02
CA LYS A 193 -3.80 12.53 -3.99
C LYS A 193 -3.90 14.05 -4.00
N SER A 194 -3.58 14.68 -2.85
CA SER A 194 -3.63 16.15 -2.74
C SER A 194 -2.51 16.88 -3.47
N SER A 195 -1.35 16.24 -3.66
CA SER A 195 -0.16 16.87 -4.24
C SER A 195 0.80 15.83 -4.81
N ASP A 196 1.72 16.27 -5.64
CA ASP A 196 2.79 15.41 -6.15
C ASP A 196 4.06 15.59 -5.32
N ALA A 197 4.69 14.46 -4.96
CA ALA A 197 5.96 14.42 -4.25
C ALA A 197 6.90 13.34 -4.82
N GLU A 198 6.53 12.74 -5.97
CA GLU A 198 7.34 11.73 -6.63
C GLU A 198 8.64 12.33 -7.17
N LYS A 199 9.74 11.62 -7.01
CA LYS A 199 11.03 11.97 -7.60
C LYS A 199 11.12 11.44 -9.03
N PRO A 200 12.00 12.02 -9.88
CA PRO A 200 12.21 11.57 -11.24
C PRO A 200 12.57 10.08 -11.37
N THR A 201 12.28 9.51 -12.54
CA THR A 201 12.68 8.15 -12.90
C THR A 201 14.18 7.94 -12.65
N GLY A 202 14.52 6.82 -11.99
CA GLY A 202 15.90 6.46 -11.62
C GLY A 202 16.30 6.91 -10.21
N GLU A 203 15.48 7.72 -9.54
CA GLU A 203 15.69 8.11 -8.15
C GLU A 203 14.84 7.25 -7.19
N TRP A 204 15.40 7.01 -5.98
CA TRP A 204 14.68 6.30 -4.93
C TRP A 204 13.64 7.19 -4.26
N ASN A 205 12.40 6.72 -4.25
CA ASN A 205 11.28 7.29 -3.54
C ASN A 205 11.01 6.51 -2.26
N THR A 206 10.52 7.18 -1.22
CA THR A 206 10.11 6.55 0.03
C THR A 206 8.59 6.62 0.15
N LEU A 207 7.98 5.48 0.37
CA LEU A 207 6.59 5.35 0.78
C LEU A 207 6.55 5.05 2.27
N ASP A 208 5.84 5.85 3.04
CA ASP A 208 5.51 5.56 4.43
C ASP A 208 4.00 5.37 4.54
N LEU A 209 3.59 4.19 5.00
CA LEU A 209 2.21 3.83 5.24
C LEU A 209 2.00 3.58 6.73
N TYR A 210 1.14 4.38 7.34
CA TYR A 210 0.73 4.20 8.72
C TYR A 210 -0.67 3.61 8.75
N CYS A 211 -0.87 2.50 9.46
CA CYS A 211 -2.17 1.87 9.69
C CYS A 211 -2.38 1.70 11.19
N HIS A 212 -3.53 2.14 11.71
CA HIS A 212 -3.92 1.88 13.09
C HIS A 212 -5.46 1.86 13.19
N GLY A 213 -5.99 0.77 13.75
CA GLY A 213 -7.43 0.52 13.72
C GLY A 213 -7.95 0.50 12.28
N ASP A 214 -8.96 1.29 11.99
CA ASP A 214 -9.57 1.43 10.67
C ASP A 214 -9.10 2.67 9.89
N THR A 215 -7.97 3.24 10.28
CA THR A 215 -7.41 4.45 9.67
C THR A 215 -6.04 4.16 9.07
N SER A 216 -5.79 4.69 7.86
CA SER A 216 -4.46 4.70 7.26
C SER A 216 -4.04 6.08 6.78
N VAL A 217 -2.72 6.28 6.68
CA VAL A 217 -2.12 7.52 6.18
C VAL A 217 -1.04 7.17 5.18
N GLN A 218 -1.13 7.75 4.00
CA GLN A 218 -0.19 7.59 2.89
C GLN A 218 0.73 8.81 2.80
N VAL A 219 2.04 8.57 2.79
CA VAL A 219 3.07 9.61 2.74
C VAL A 219 4.10 9.25 1.67
N VAL A 220 4.39 10.15 0.75
CA VAL A 220 5.42 10.01 -0.29
C VAL A 220 6.52 11.02 -0.03
N ASN A 221 7.77 10.55 0.12
CA ASN A 221 8.94 11.40 0.33
C ASN A 221 8.75 12.45 1.46
N GLY A 222 8.10 12.01 2.57
CA GLY A 222 7.82 12.85 3.72
C GLY A 222 6.63 13.80 3.58
N ARG A 223 5.94 13.81 2.42
CA ARG A 223 4.74 14.62 2.20
C ARG A 223 3.48 13.78 2.34
N LEU A 224 2.52 14.26 3.13
CA LEU A 224 1.20 13.63 3.28
C LEU A 224 0.46 13.67 1.94
N MET A 225 0.03 12.51 1.46
CA MET A 225 -0.81 12.37 0.26
C MET A 225 -2.28 12.31 0.64
N MET A 226 -2.61 11.47 1.63
CA MET A 226 -3.99 11.15 1.95
C MET A 226 -4.14 10.54 3.35
N VAL A 227 -5.25 10.83 4.03
CA VAL A 227 -5.73 10.13 5.21
C VAL A 227 -7.02 9.42 4.84
N LEU A 228 -7.10 8.13 5.15
CA LEU A 228 -8.24 7.27 4.88
C LEU A 228 -8.83 6.79 6.20
N TYR A 229 -10.14 6.77 6.28
CA TYR A 229 -10.89 6.35 7.45
C TYR A 229 -11.81 5.17 7.12
N HIS A 230 -12.25 4.45 8.14
CA HIS A 230 -13.21 3.34 8.04
C HIS A 230 -12.81 2.33 6.96
N LEU A 231 -11.52 1.94 6.96
CA LEU A 231 -10.98 0.93 6.06
C LEU A 231 -11.84 -0.34 6.12
N SER A 232 -12.41 -0.73 5.00
CA SER A 232 -13.41 -1.77 4.94
C SER A 232 -13.37 -2.56 3.62
N GLN A 233 -14.15 -3.61 3.57
CA GLN A 233 -14.37 -4.43 2.38
C GLN A 233 -15.87 -4.72 2.20
N VAL A 234 -16.27 -4.95 0.95
CA VAL A 234 -17.62 -5.40 0.64
C VAL A 234 -17.68 -6.93 0.72
N VAL A 235 -18.47 -7.44 1.66
CA VAL A 235 -18.74 -8.87 1.82
C VAL A 235 -20.26 -9.08 1.82
N ASN A 236 -20.76 -9.85 0.86
CA ASN A 236 -22.20 -10.07 0.68
C ASN A 236 -23.00 -8.76 0.62
N GLY A 237 -22.48 -7.75 -0.09
CA GLY A 237 -23.12 -6.44 -0.27
C GLY A 237 -23.05 -5.52 0.95
N LYS A 238 -22.38 -5.92 2.03
CA LYS A 238 -22.22 -5.12 3.26
C LYS A 238 -20.78 -4.73 3.49
N LEU A 239 -20.56 -3.53 4.02
CA LEU A 239 -19.25 -3.10 4.48
C LEU A 239 -18.90 -3.82 5.79
N GLN A 240 -17.69 -4.37 5.84
CA GLN A 240 -17.08 -4.96 7.02
C GLN A 240 -15.67 -4.39 7.19
N PRO A 241 -15.16 -4.22 8.40
CA PRO A 241 -13.79 -3.74 8.62
C PRO A 241 -12.77 -4.58 7.87
N LEU A 242 -11.75 -3.91 7.29
CA LEU A 242 -10.58 -4.51 6.67
C LEU A 242 -9.33 -3.80 7.21
N THR A 243 -8.88 -4.21 8.40
CA THR A 243 -7.85 -3.52 9.18
C THR A 243 -6.58 -4.34 9.35
N ARG A 244 -6.53 -5.51 8.72
CA ARG A 244 -5.41 -6.45 8.79
C ARG A 244 -5.35 -7.31 7.53
N GLY A 245 -4.16 -7.67 7.10
CA GLY A 245 -3.91 -8.56 5.97
C GLY A 245 -2.48 -8.53 5.51
N ARG A 246 -2.24 -9.12 4.35
CA ARG A 246 -0.91 -9.22 3.72
C ARG A 246 -0.54 -7.91 3.02
N ILE A 247 0.74 -7.76 2.71
CA ILE A 247 1.29 -6.68 1.87
C ILE A 247 1.57 -7.26 0.48
N GLN A 248 1.20 -6.53 -0.58
CA GLN A 248 1.55 -6.90 -1.96
C GLN A 248 2.34 -5.76 -2.63
N LEU A 249 3.26 -6.13 -3.52
CA LEU A 249 3.93 -5.22 -4.45
C LEU A 249 3.58 -5.66 -5.87
N GLN A 250 2.98 -4.76 -6.64
CA GLN A 250 2.44 -5.07 -7.96
C GLN A 250 3.51 -5.16 -9.05
N SER A 251 3.22 -6.04 -10.01
CA SER A 251 3.75 -6.06 -11.37
C SER A 251 2.64 -5.62 -12.32
N GLU A 252 2.77 -4.45 -12.95
CA GLU A 252 1.74 -3.87 -13.80
C GLU A 252 2.30 -3.11 -15.01
N GLY A 253 3.01 -3.84 -15.85
CA GLY A 253 3.48 -3.34 -17.14
C GLY A 253 4.64 -2.36 -17.08
N ALA A 254 5.31 -2.20 -15.93
CA ALA A 254 6.48 -1.34 -15.80
C ALA A 254 7.56 -1.96 -14.90
N GLU A 255 8.80 -1.74 -15.28
CA GLU A 255 9.96 -2.12 -14.48
C GLU A 255 10.08 -1.22 -13.26
N VAL A 256 10.11 -1.83 -12.07
CA VAL A 256 10.25 -1.14 -10.79
C VAL A 256 11.19 -1.92 -9.87
N PHE A 257 11.94 -1.20 -9.07
CA PHE A 257 12.83 -1.78 -8.05
C PHE A 257 12.31 -1.41 -6.67
N TYR A 258 12.39 -2.37 -5.73
CA TYR A 258 12.00 -2.20 -4.34
C TYR A 258 13.12 -2.60 -3.38
N LYS A 259 13.28 -1.83 -2.30
CA LYS A 259 14.17 -2.14 -1.18
C LYS A 259 13.66 -1.53 0.11
N GLY A 260 14.36 -1.78 1.23
CA GLY A 260 14.04 -1.15 2.51
C GLY A 260 12.61 -1.42 2.97
N ILE A 261 12.05 -2.59 2.60
CA ILE A 261 10.70 -2.99 2.99
C ILE A 261 10.75 -3.41 4.45
N ARG A 262 10.33 -2.53 5.33
CA ARG A 262 10.39 -2.73 6.77
C ARG A 262 9.15 -2.22 7.47
N LEU A 263 8.79 -2.86 8.56
CA LEU A 263 7.58 -2.59 9.33
C LEU A 263 7.91 -2.53 10.81
N GLN A 264 7.25 -1.63 11.53
CA GLN A 264 7.24 -1.60 12.99
C GLN A 264 5.80 -1.48 13.51
N PRO A 265 5.44 -2.19 14.59
CA PRO A 265 4.15 -1.98 15.26
C PRO A 265 4.04 -0.55 15.78
N ILE A 266 2.82 -0.01 15.76
CA ILE A 266 2.52 1.30 16.33
C ILE A 266 1.25 1.22 17.21
N ASP A 267 1.21 2.03 18.28
CA ASP A 267 0.05 2.15 19.15
C ASP A 267 -0.87 3.31 18.74
N ARG A 268 -0.45 4.13 17.80
CA ARG A 268 -1.18 5.28 17.24
C ARG A 268 -0.50 5.82 16.00
N ILE A 269 -1.27 6.45 15.13
CA ILE A 269 -0.73 7.27 14.04
C ILE A 269 -0.18 8.58 14.65
N PRO A 270 1.00 9.06 14.21
CA PRO A 270 1.55 10.34 14.66
C PRO A 270 0.55 11.49 14.47
N ALA A 271 0.28 12.26 15.52
CA ALA A 271 -0.78 13.28 15.54
C ALA A 271 -0.58 14.39 14.48
N ASN A 272 0.67 14.69 14.13
CA ASN A 272 0.98 15.66 13.07
C ASN A 272 0.54 15.21 11.68
N LEU A 273 0.38 13.90 11.43
CA LEU A 273 -0.13 13.34 10.17
C LEU A 273 -1.67 13.38 10.10
N LEU A 274 -2.35 13.42 11.24
CA LEU A 274 -3.81 13.50 11.33
C LEU A 274 -4.33 14.93 11.41
N LYS A 275 -3.46 15.91 11.67
CA LYS A 275 -3.86 17.33 11.70
C LYS A 275 -4.16 17.77 10.29
N THR A 276 -5.44 17.78 9.96
CA THR A 276 -5.96 18.35 8.72
C THR A 276 -5.76 19.86 8.72
N GLY A 277 -4.80 20.32 7.93
CA GLY A 277 -4.64 21.61 7.31
C GLY A 277 -5.10 22.88 7.99
N LYS A 278 -4.15 23.63 8.46
CA LYS A 278 -3.75 24.95 7.98
C LYS A 278 -2.25 25.02 8.18
N PRO A 279 -1.45 25.40 7.20
CA PRO A 279 -0.07 25.79 7.50
C PRO A 279 -0.14 26.93 8.51
N ALA A 280 0.65 26.79 9.59
CA ALA A 280 0.89 27.85 10.53
C ALA A 280 1.57 29.03 9.84
#